data_14c0dede9fefc07a487f0ffda577c3b7
#
_entry.id   14c0dede9fefc07a487f0ffda577c3b7
#
_cell.length_a   1.000
_cell.length_b   1.000
_cell.length_c   1.000
_cell.angle_alpha   90.00
_cell.angle_beta   90.00
_cell.angle_gamma   90.00
#
_symmetry.space_group_name_H-M   'P 1'
#
loop_
_entity.id
_entity.type
_entity.pdbx_description
1 polymer ?
#
loop_
_entity_poly.entity_id
_entity_poly.type
_entity_poly.pdbx_seq_one_letter_code
_entity_poly.pdbx_strand_id
1 'polypeptide(L)'
;MSECIFCKIVEGSIPSYKVFENENCYAFLDIFPANRGHTLVIPKSHVKDIHEADAQTYSDVAATAKHVADLLQRQLGSDGTTVFQMSREAGWQTVFHLHMHVIPRWDNDGLHKPWDIAPAQESDLLEVLQQITK
;
A
#
# COMPACT_ATOMS: atom_id res chain seq x y z
N MET A 1 10.18 -22.70 -4.80
CA MET A 1 9.27 -22.54 -3.64
C MET A 1 9.51 -21.23 -2.97
N SER A 2 8.50 -20.48 -2.76
CA SER A 2 8.64 -19.14 -2.20
C SER A 2 8.68 -19.16 -0.67
N GLU A 3 9.60 -18.38 -0.10
CA GLU A 3 9.60 -18.10 1.33
C GLU A 3 8.69 -16.91 1.66
N CYS A 4 8.12 -16.29 0.64
CA CYS A 4 7.30 -15.10 0.83
C CYS A 4 5.93 -15.45 1.41
N ILE A 5 5.61 -14.85 2.55
CA ILE A 5 4.33 -15.09 3.21
C ILE A 5 3.16 -14.65 2.34
N PHE A 6 3.31 -13.58 1.56
CA PHE A 6 2.24 -13.09 0.69
C PHE A 6 2.02 -14.03 -0.51
N CYS A 7 3.09 -14.60 -1.05
CA CYS A 7 2.93 -15.63 -2.09
C CYS A 7 2.17 -16.82 -1.56
N LYS A 8 2.45 -17.21 -0.32
CA LYS A 8 1.75 -18.31 0.33
C LYS A 8 0.28 -18.02 0.55
N ILE A 9 -0.05 -16.76 0.85
CA ILE A 9 -1.44 -16.33 0.98
C ILE A 9 -2.16 -16.43 -0.37
N VAL A 10 -1.51 -15.95 -1.44
CA VAL A 10 -2.10 -15.99 -2.78
C VAL A 10 -2.39 -17.44 -3.21
N GLU A 11 -1.47 -18.35 -2.95
CA GLU A 11 -1.64 -19.76 -3.34
C GLU A 11 -2.52 -20.55 -2.38
N GLY A 12 -2.93 -19.96 -1.26
CA GLY A 12 -3.86 -20.59 -0.32
C GLY A 12 -3.24 -21.48 0.72
N SER A 13 -1.90 -21.55 0.81
CA SER A 13 -1.25 -22.40 1.82
C SER A 13 -1.23 -21.76 3.20
N ILE A 14 -1.47 -20.45 3.29
CA ILE A 14 -1.65 -19.72 4.55
C ILE A 14 -3.02 -19.05 4.50
N PRO A 15 -3.83 -19.17 5.57
CA PRO A 15 -5.14 -18.53 5.58
C PRO A 15 -5.03 -17.00 5.63
N SER A 16 -6.04 -16.32 5.09
CA SER A 16 -6.11 -14.87 5.12
C SER A 16 -7.58 -14.45 5.16
N TYR A 17 -7.81 -13.19 5.49
CA TYR A 17 -9.14 -12.59 5.48
C TYR A 17 -9.33 -11.84 4.17
N LYS A 18 -9.71 -12.57 3.14
CA LYS A 18 -9.82 -12.02 1.79
C LYS A 18 -10.93 -10.98 1.71
N VAL A 19 -10.57 -9.80 1.19
CA VAL A 19 -11.51 -8.69 0.95
C VAL A 19 -11.96 -8.68 -0.50
N PHE A 20 -11.02 -8.91 -1.43
CA PHE A 20 -11.30 -8.83 -2.85
C PHE A 20 -10.19 -9.54 -3.63
N GLU A 21 -10.53 -10.03 -4.81
CA GLU A 21 -9.56 -10.68 -5.67
C GLU A 21 -9.97 -10.47 -7.12
N ASN A 22 -9.01 -10.22 -7.98
CA ASN A 22 -9.24 -10.21 -9.43
C ASN A 22 -8.15 -11.06 -10.10
N GLU A 23 -8.02 -10.96 -11.42
CA GLU A 23 -7.07 -11.78 -12.15
C GLU A 23 -5.63 -11.58 -11.70
N ASN A 24 -5.25 -10.33 -11.42
CA ASN A 24 -3.85 -9.97 -11.18
C ASN A 24 -3.53 -9.63 -9.73
N CYS A 25 -4.52 -9.35 -8.90
CA CYS A 25 -4.31 -8.84 -7.54
C CYS A 25 -5.16 -9.56 -6.51
N TYR A 26 -4.70 -9.46 -5.27
CA TYR A 26 -5.35 -10.08 -4.12
C TYR A 26 -5.36 -9.06 -2.97
N ALA A 27 -6.50 -8.91 -2.32
CA ALA A 27 -6.64 -7.96 -1.21
C ALA A 27 -7.15 -8.68 0.03
N PHE A 28 -6.51 -8.40 1.17
CA PHE A 28 -6.84 -9.07 2.44
C PHE A 28 -6.61 -8.14 3.62
N LEU A 29 -7.28 -8.40 4.72
CA LEU A 29 -7.13 -7.57 5.92
C LEU A 29 -5.75 -7.74 6.53
N ASP A 30 -5.16 -6.63 6.94
CA ASP A 30 -3.93 -6.63 7.72
C ASP A 30 -4.29 -7.12 9.14
N ILE A 31 -3.58 -8.15 9.63
CA ILE A 31 -3.85 -8.70 10.96
C ILE A 31 -3.20 -7.85 12.08
N PHE A 32 -2.40 -6.85 11.71
CA PHE A 32 -1.88 -5.85 12.64
C PHE A 32 -2.35 -4.47 12.18
N PRO A 33 -3.68 -4.22 12.19
CA PRO A 33 -4.22 -3.05 11.52
C PRO A 33 -3.89 -1.75 12.24
N ALA A 34 -3.64 -0.71 11.45
CA ALA A 34 -3.53 0.65 11.99
C ALA A 34 -4.90 1.19 12.36
N ASN A 35 -5.94 0.69 11.69
CA ASN A 35 -7.31 1.10 11.94
C ASN A 35 -8.25 -0.02 11.48
N ARG A 36 -9.50 0.06 11.88
CA ARG A 36 -10.51 -0.93 11.49
C ARG A 36 -10.63 -0.96 9.96
N GLY A 37 -10.52 -2.16 9.38
CA GLY A 37 -10.63 -2.31 7.94
C GLY A 37 -9.35 -2.11 7.15
N HIS A 38 -8.22 -1.90 7.80
CA HIS A 38 -6.92 -1.76 7.15
C HIS A 38 -6.68 -2.96 6.25
N THR A 39 -6.60 -2.73 4.94
CA THR A 39 -6.48 -3.77 3.93
C THR A 39 -5.17 -3.63 3.18
N LEU A 40 -4.58 -4.76 2.81
CA LEU A 40 -3.39 -4.81 1.95
C LEU A 40 -3.80 -5.27 0.56
N VAL A 41 -3.25 -4.63 -0.46
CA VAL A 41 -3.47 -5.01 -1.86
C VAL A 41 -2.13 -5.40 -2.44
N ILE A 42 -2.05 -6.61 -2.98
CA ILE A 42 -0.82 -7.15 -3.52
C ILE A 42 -1.03 -7.65 -4.95
N PRO A 43 0.01 -7.61 -5.79
CA PRO A 43 -0.03 -8.36 -7.05
C PRO A 43 0.14 -9.84 -6.76
N LYS A 44 -0.50 -10.69 -7.55
CA LYS A 44 -0.34 -12.15 -7.41
C LYS A 44 1.06 -12.59 -7.80
N SER A 45 1.67 -11.92 -8.79
CA SER A 45 3.06 -12.18 -9.15
C SER A 45 3.97 -11.56 -8.10
N HIS A 46 5.07 -12.23 -7.79
CA HIS A 46 6.01 -11.73 -6.80
C HIS A 46 6.93 -10.67 -7.39
N VAL A 47 6.80 -9.44 -6.90
CA VAL A 47 7.78 -8.37 -7.12
C VAL A 47 8.04 -7.75 -5.74
N LYS A 48 9.28 -7.38 -5.48
CA LYS A 48 9.66 -6.93 -4.13
C LYS A 48 9.08 -5.55 -3.77
N ASP A 49 9.17 -4.60 -4.69
CA ASP A 49 8.89 -3.21 -4.38
C ASP A 49 8.54 -2.43 -5.65
N ILE A 50 8.32 -1.11 -5.49
CA ILE A 50 7.98 -0.23 -6.61
C ILE A 50 9.06 -0.21 -7.70
N HIS A 51 10.32 -0.39 -7.31
CA HIS A 51 11.42 -0.31 -8.28
C HIS A 51 11.54 -1.57 -9.11
N GLU A 52 11.20 -2.73 -8.56
CA GLU A 52 11.23 -4.00 -9.29
C GLU A 52 9.99 -4.19 -10.16
N ALA A 53 8.86 -3.65 -9.74
CA ALA A 53 7.59 -3.81 -10.48
C ALA A 53 7.64 -3.06 -11.80
N ASP A 54 7.09 -3.68 -12.86
CA ASP A 54 6.88 -2.93 -14.09
C ASP A 54 5.65 -2.04 -13.95
N ALA A 55 5.47 -1.12 -14.91
CA ALA A 55 4.39 -0.15 -14.86
C ALA A 55 3.01 -0.81 -14.85
N GLN A 56 2.85 -1.91 -15.59
CA GLN A 56 1.57 -2.59 -15.65
C GLN A 56 1.20 -3.23 -14.31
N THR A 57 2.17 -3.93 -13.70
CA THR A 57 1.95 -4.54 -12.38
C THR A 57 1.59 -3.48 -11.34
N TYR A 58 2.33 -2.38 -11.34
CA TYR A 58 2.05 -1.29 -10.38
C TYR A 58 0.68 -0.67 -10.64
N SER A 59 0.32 -0.47 -11.91
CA SER A 59 -1.00 0.04 -12.28
C SER A 59 -2.12 -0.88 -11.82
N ASP A 60 -1.93 -2.19 -11.96
CA ASP A 60 -2.93 -3.17 -11.53
C ASP A 60 -3.17 -3.08 -10.02
N VAL A 61 -2.09 -2.95 -9.25
CA VAL A 61 -2.18 -2.81 -7.79
C VAL A 61 -2.89 -1.51 -7.43
N ALA A 62 -2.52 -0.41 -8.08
CA ALA A 62 -3.12 0.90 -7.80
C ALA A 62 -4.62 0.92 -8.14
N ALA A 63 -5.00 0.35 -9.28
CA ALA A 63 -6.40 0.27 -9.67
C ALA A 63 -7.21 -0.57 -8.69
N THR A 64 -6.62 -1.69 -8.24
CA THR A 64 -7.27 -2.55 -7.26
C THR A 64 -7.37 -1.85 -5.90
N ALA A 65 -6.35 -1.10 -5.52
CA ALA A 65 -6.39 -0.31 -4.28
C ALA A 65 -7.53 0.71 -4.31
N LYS A 66 -7.77 1.35 -5.45
CA LYS A 66 -8.90 2.27 -5.60
C LYS A 66 -10.22 1.53 -5.42
N HIS A 67 -10.37 0.38 -6.05
CA HIS A 67 -11.59 -0.42 -5.92
C HIS A 67 -11.83 -0.79 -4.46
N VAL A 68 -10.78 -1.23 -3.75
CA VAL A 68 -10.87 -1.60 -2.34
C VAL A 68 -11.21 -0.38 -1.48
N ALA A 69 -10.59 0.78 -1.76
CA ALA A 69 -10.89 2.01 -1.03
C ALA A 69 -12.38 2.36 -1.11
N ASP A 70 -12.96 2.27 -2.31
CA ASP A 70 -14.38 2.54 -2.51
C ASP A 70 -15.25 1.51 -1.79
N LEU A 71 -14.85 0.25 -1.85
CA LEU A 71 -15.56 -0.83 -1.16
C LEU A 71 -15.60 -0.61 0.34
N LEU A 72 -14.45 -0.29 0.93
CA LEU A 72 -14.35 -0.04 2.37
C LEU A 72 -15.19 1.18 2.78
N GLN A 73 -15.17 2.24 1.99
CA GLN A 73 -15.95 3.42 2.26
C GLN A 73 -17.45 3.10 2.28
N ARG A 74 -17.93 2.36 1.28
CA ARG A 74 -19.34 1.99 1.21
C ARG A 74 -19.76 1.10 2.35
N GLN A 75 -18.94 0.10 2.67
CA GLN A 75 -19.33 -0.93 3.62
C GLN A 75 -19.08 -0.56 5.07
N LEU A 76 -18.08 0.25 5.33
CA LEU A 76 -17.72 0.62 6.70
C LEU A 76 -18.10 2.06 7.06
N GLY A 77 -18.51 2.87 6.08
CA GLY A 77 -18.91 4.24 6.33
C GLY A 77 -17.80 5.16 6.77
N SER A 78 -16.60 4.98 6.20
CA SER A 78 -15.45 5.82 6.56
C SER A 78 -15.59 7.24 6.01
N ASP A 79 -14.96 8.19 6.68
CA ASP A 79 -14.97 9.61 6.31
C ASP A 79 -13.88 9.93 5.29
N GLY A 80 -12.84 9.13 5.24
CA GLY A 80 -11.72 9.32 4.33
C GLY A 80 -10.91 8.04 4.17
N THR A 81 -9.82 8.14 3.42
CA THR A 81 -8.96 6.98 3.14
C THR A 81 -7.52 7.44 3.08
N THR A 82 -6.63 6.67 3.70
CA THR A 82 -5.20 6.85 3.54
C THR A 82 -4.66 5.65 2.76
N VAL A 83 -3.95 5.93 1.67
CA VAL A 83 -3.32 4.87 0.88
C VAL A 83 -1.84 5.17 0.83
N PHE A 84 -1.01 4.17 1.12
CA PHE A 84 0.44 4.34 1.00
C PHE A 84 1.10 3.02 0.61
N GLN A 85 2.33 3.14 0.11
CA GLN A 85 3.14 2.02 -0.30
C GLN A 85 4.56 2.29 0.18
N MET A 86 5.21 1.27 0.73
CA MET A 86 6.55 1.37 1.29
C MET A 86 7.48 0.45 0.51
N SER A 87 8.61 0.97 0.05
CA SER A 87 9.59 0.20 -0.70
C SER A 87 10.94 0.24 -0.02
N ARG A 88 11.51 -0.95 0.18
CA ARG A 88 12.81 -1.17 0.80
C ARG A 88 12.82 -0.76 2.29
N GLU A 89 13.87 -1.15 2.97
CA GLU A 89 13.98 -0.90 4.41
C GLU A 89 13.93 0.59 4.76
N ALA A 90 14.63 1.42 3.96
CA ALA A 90 14.61 2.86 4.18
C ALA A 90 13.22 3.47 4.01
N GLY A 91 12.37 2.84 3.21
CA GLY A 91 10.97 3.24 3.03
C GLY A 91 10.01 2.55 3.99
N TRP A 92 10.54 1.82 4.99
CA TRP A 92 9.79 1.13 6.03
C TRP A 92 9.08 -0.15 5.57
N GLN A 93 9.51 -0.75 4.47
CA GLN A 93 8.96 -2.02 4.02
C GLN A 93 9.36 -3.15 4.97
N THR A 94 8.40 -3.96 5.38
CA THR A 94 8.64 -5.08 6.30
C THR A 94 8.46 -6.43 5.62
N VAL A 95 7.58 -6.53 4.64
CA VAL A 95 7.41 -7.74 3.83
C VAL A 95 7.82 -7.39 2.41
N PHE A 96 8.76 -8.16 1.85
CA PHE A 96 9.38 -7.83 0.55
C PHE A 96 8.62 -8.48 -0.61
N HIS A 97 7.36 -8.14 -0.66
CA HIS A 97 6.41 -8.39 -1.74
C HIS A 97 5.58 -7.11 -1.82
N LEU A 98 5.59 -6.46 -2.96
CA LEU A 98 4.92 -5.17 -3.15
C LEU A 98 3.50 -5.21 -2.57
N HIS A 99 3.17 -4.22 -1.77
CA HIS A 99 1.81 -4.10 -1.26
C HIS A 99 1.45 -2.65 -0.99
N MET A 100 0.19 -2.32 -1.28
CA MET A 100 -0.37 -1.02 -0.91
C MET A 100 -1.25 -1.21 0.31
N HIS A 101 -1.12 -0.27 1.24
CA HIS A 101 -1.98 -0.20 2.41
C HIS A 101 -3.16 0.69 2.09
N VAL A 102 -4.36 0.21 2.36
CA VAL A 102 -5.59 0.99 2.21
C VAL A 102 -6.25 1.05 3.58
N ILE A 103 -6.26 2.23 4.16
CA ILE A 103 -6.73 2.42 5.53
C ILE A 103 -7.96 3.33 5.54
N PRO A 104 -9.14 2.79 5.92
CA PRO A 104 -10.30 3.65 6.13
C PRO A 104 -10.04 4.58 7.31
N ARG A 105 -10.46 5.82 7.18
CA ARG A 105 -10.22 6.83 8.19
C ARG A 105 -11.53 7.45 8.64
N TRP A 106 -11.60 7.76 9.94
CA TRP A 106 -12.74 8.47 10.52
C TRP A 106 -12.22 9.70 11.23
N ASP A 107 -13.05 10.73 11.27
CA ASP A 107 -12.70 11.93 12.02
C ASP A 107 -12.41 11.53 13.47
N ASN A 108 -11.29 12.02 13.99
CA ASN A 108 -10.87 11.75 15.37
C ASN A 108 -10.55 10.27 15.66
N ASP A 109 -10.05 9.53 14.66
CA ASP A 109 -9.70 8.13 14.85
C ASP A 109 -8.37 7.90 15.59
N GLY A 110 -7.69 8.97 15.97
CA GLY A 110 -6.49 8.89 16.78
C GLY A 110 -5.20 8.59 16.04
N LEU A 111 -5.25 8.43 14.73
CA LEU A 111 -4.03 8.19 13.97
C LEU A 111 -3.32 9.51 13.66
N HIS A 112 -2.00 9.47 13.74
CA HIS A 112 -1.16 10.64 13.49
C HIS A 112 -0.30 10.43 12.26
N LYS A 113 0.07 11.54 11.60
CA LYS A 113 1.04 11.49 10.50
C LYS A 113 2.37 11.01 11.05
N PRO A 114 3.09 10.17 10.31
CA PRO A 114 4.34 9.57 10.80
C PRO A 114 5.53 10.53 10.85
N TRP A 115 5.43 11.71 10.24
CA TRP A 115 6.52 12.68 10.18
C TRP A 115 5.99 14.11 10.25
N ASP A 116 6.89 15.04 10.64
CA ASP A 116 6.61 16.44 10.63
C ASP A 116 7.01 17.06 9.30
N ILE A 117 6.36 18.14 8.92
CA ILE A 117 6.67 18.86 7.70
C ILE A 117 6.93 20.33 8.01
N ALA A 118 7.78 20.96 7.19
CA ALA A 118 8.11 22.38 7.31
C ALA A 118 8.44 22.92 5.92
N PRO A 119 8.30 24.25 5.69
CA PRO A 119 8.68 24.82 4.41
C PRO A 119 10.17 24.64 4.13
N ALA A 120 10.52 24.33 2.89
CA ALA A 120 11.91 24.19 2.45
C ALA A 120 12.47 25.55 2.03
N GLN A 121 13.79 25.68 2.08
CA GLN A 121 14.48 26.84 1.51
C GLN A 121 14.40 26.77 -0.01
N GLU A 122 14.21 27.91 -0.65
CA GLU A 122 14.13 27.97 -2.13
C GLU A 122 15.38 27.40 -2.79
N SER A 123 16.55 27.70 -2.24
CA SER A 123 17.81 27.21 -2.80
C SER A 123 17.89 25.69 -2.83
N ASP A 124 17.37 25.02 -1.80
CA ASP A 124 17.33 23.56 -1.75
C ASP A 124 16.37 23.00 -2.79
N LEU A 125 15.21 23.64 -2.97
CA LEU A 125 14.23 23.21 -3.97
C LEU A 125 14.79 23.32 -5.38
N LEU A 126 15.49 24.42 -5.68
CA LEU A 126 16.09 24.62 -6.99
C LEU A 126 17.20 23.61 -7.27
N GLU A 127 18.03 23.33 -6.28
CA GLU A 127 19.10 22.36 -6.41
C GLU A 127 18.54 20.94 -6.67
N VAL A 128 17.57 20.53 -5.88
CA VAL A 128 16.93 19.23 -6.03
C VAL A 128 16.24 19.11 -7.38
N LEU A 129 15.50 20.15 -7.77
CA LEU A 129 14.81 20.15 -9.06
C LEU A 129 15.81 19.96 -10.20
N GLN A 130 16.95 20.63 -10.15
CA GLN A 130 17.99 20.49 -11.14
C GLN A 130 18.54 19.06 -11.23
N GLN A 131 18.72 18.42 -10.08
CA GLN A 131 19.17 17.02 -10.04
C GLN A 131 18.15 16.06 -10.62
N ILE A 132 16.87 16.28 -10.31
CA ILE A 132 15.79 15.37 -10.75
C ILE A 132 15.56 15.49 -12.26
N THR A 133 15.67 16.69 -12.80
CA THR A 133 15.31 16.97 -14.21
C THR A 133 16.51 17.01 -15.16
N LYS A 134 17.62 16.56 -14.71
CA LYS A 134 18.87 16.55 -15.46
C LYS A 134 18.80 15.67 -16.71
#